data_003cf7a4789434431fa9fcd80dbeae0c
#
_entry.id   003cf7a4789434431fa9fcd80dbeae0c
#
_cell.length_a   1.000
_cell.length_b   1.000
_cell.length_c   1.000
_cell.angle_alpha   90.00
_cell.angle_beta   90.00
_cell.angle_gamma   90.00
#
_symmetry.space_group_name_H-M   'P 1'
#
loop_
_entity.id
_entity.type
_entity.pdbx_description
1 polymer ?
#
loop_
_entity_poly.entity_id
_entity_poly.type
_entity_poly.pdbx_seq_one_letter_code
_entity_poly.pdbx_strand_id
1 'polypeptide(L)'
;MGSKSWQPFVFGGLASVTAECGTFPIDTTKTRLQVQGQKIDVRLTECRYRGMFHAMFRIFKEEGYLALYSGIAPAILRQATYGTIKIGVYQHLKRVFVSDPKDETLPVNVFCGIVAGIISSSIANPTDVLKVRMQARINVDANESMFKAFYNIYKQEGVHGLWRGVGPTAQRAAIIVGVELPAYDACKKYFLSTGQLGDTKANHFLSSFLAGLAGAIASTPVDVIKTRLMNQKKLKVSVISNGTAIPAIYNSSLDCLLQTVRTEGLLALYKGFIPNWVRLGPWNIIFFMTYEQLKKIT
;
A
#
# COMPACT_ATOMS: atom_id res chain seq x y z
N MET A 1 37.89 3.50 -7.47
CA MET A 1 37.09 4.70 -7.16
C MET A 1 35.90 4.23 -6.35
N GLY A 2 35.89 4.48 -5.02
CA GLY A 2 34.81 4.03 -4.14
C GLY A 2 33.56 4.83 -4.43
N SER A 3 32.52 4.18 -4.96
CA SER A 3 31.18 4.77 -5.05
C SER A 3 30.78 5.15 -3.63
N LYS A 4 30.52 6.44 -3.37
CA LYS A 4 30.07 6.91 -2.07
C LYS A 4 28.84 6.11 -1.68
N SER A 5 28.88 5.36 -0.59
CA SER A 5 27.91 4.36 -0.19
C SER A 5 26.45 4.88 -0.02
N TRP A 6 26.25 6.20 -0.02
CA TRP A 6 24.96 6.87 0.06
C TRP A 6 24.26 7.09 -1.30
N GLN A 7 25.01 7.09 -2.43
CA GLN A 7 24.47 7.37 -3.77
C GLN A 7 23.32 6.42 -4.16
N PRO A 8 23.44 5.08 -4.02
CA PRO A 8 22.34 4.16 -4.35
C PRO A 8 21.06 4.42 -3.55
N PHE A 9 21.19 4.89 -2.29
CA PHE A 9 20.04 5.23 -1.45
C PHE A 9 19.31 6.48 -1.96
N VAL A 10 20.04 7.52 -2.30
CA VAL A 10 19.46 8.76 -2.82
C VAL A 10 18.83 8.52 -4.20
N PHE A 11 19.52 7.82 -5.09
CA PHE A 11 19.00 7.51 -6.44
C PHE A 11 17.77 6.59 -6.35
N GLY A 12 17.80 5.57 -5.49
CA GLY A 12 16.65 4.72 -5.23
C GLY A 12 15.46 5.50 -4.64
N GLY A 13 15.73 6.44 -3.72
CA GLY A 13 14.72 7.32 -3.15
C GLY A 13 14.07 8.23 -4.21
N LEU A 14 14.87 8.92 -5.02
CA LEU A 14 14.39 9.78 -6.09
C LEU A 14 13.62 9.00 -7.17
N ALA A 15 14.15 7.85 -7.58
CA ALA A 15 13.46 6.96 -8.53
C ALA A 15 12.12 6.47 -7.99
N SER A 16 12.04 6.13 -6.68
CA SER A 16 10.79 5.73 -6.04
C SER A 16 9.76 6.86 -6.01
N VAL A 17 10.18 8.09 -5.70
CA VAL A 17 9.30 9.26 -5.69
C VAL A 17 8.77 9.53 -7.10
N THR A 18 9.64 9.49 -8.12
CA THR A 18 9.24 9.70 -9.52
C THR A 18 8.24 8.62 -9.97
N ALA A 19 8.51 7.34 -9.65
CA ALA A 19 7.61 6.24 -9.96
C ALA A 19 6.26 6.37 -9.25
N GLU A 20 6.24 6.78 -7.99
CA GLU A 20 5.01 7.05 -7.24
C GLU A 20 4.21 8.19 -7.87
N CYS A 21 4.85 9.29 -8.26
CA CYS A 21 4.19 10.41 -8.94
C CYS A 21 3.55 9.96 -10.26
N GLY A 22 4.26 9.18 -11.08
CA GLY A 22 3.73 8.70 -12.36
C GLY A 22 2.56 7.72 -12.24
N THR A 23 2.53 6.92 -11.17
CA THR A 23 1.49 5.91 -10.94
C THR A 23 0.39 6.35 -9.97
N PHE A 24 0.48 7.55 -9.42
CA PHE A 24 -0.43 8.05 -8.39
C PHE A 24 -1.90 8.10 -8.81
N PRO A 25 -2.28 8.46 -10.05
CA PRO A 25 -3.65 8.39 -10.52
C PRO A 25 -4.27 6.99 -10.39
N ILE A 26 -3.48 5.94 -10.61
CA ILE A 26 -3.93 4.56 -10.45
C ILE A 26 -4.16 4.25 -8.96
N ASP A 27 -3.29 4.74 -8.08
CA ASP A 27 -3.43 4.59 -6.63
C ASP A 27 -4.69 5.24 -6.08
N THR A 28 -4.98 6.47 -6.50
CA THR A 28 -6.21 7.18 -6.10
C THR A 28 -7.44 6.43 -6.56
N THR A 29 -7.43 5.95 -7.80
CA THR A 29 -8.52 5.14 -8.35
C THR A 29 -8.71 3.84 -7.57
N LYS A 30 -7.60 3.12 -7.25
CA LYS A 30 -7.62 1.93 -6.39
C LYS A 30 -8.29 2.20 -5.05
N THR A 31 -7.83 3.23 -4.35
CA THR A 31 -8.35 3.58 -3.02
C THR A 31 -9.84 3.89 -3.05
N ARG A 32 -10.31 4.65 -4.04
CA ARG A 32 -11.74 4.97 -4.18
C ARG A 32 -12.59 3.76 -4.51
N LEU A 33 -12.09 2.82 -5.30
CA LEU A 33 -12.77 1.54 -5.56
C LEU A 33 -12.86 0.66 -4.30
N GLN A 34 -11.82 0.66 -3.47
CA GLN A 34 -11.79 -0.11 -2.22
C GLN A 34 -12.73 0.42 -1.16
N VAL A 35 -12.88 1.75 -1.04
CA VAL A 35 -13.78 2.37 -0.05
C VAL A 35 -15.23 2.45 -0.54
N GLN A 36 -15.48 2.24 -1.81
CA GLN A 36 -16.84 2.22 -2.37
C GLN A 36 -17.68 1.10 -1.74
N GLY A 37 -18.90 1.43 -1.34
CA GLY A 37 -19.81 0.51 -0.64
C GLY A 37 -19.79 0.68 0.89
N GLN A 38 -18.90 1.48 1.45
CA GLN A 38 -18.92 1.80 2.88
C GLN A 38 -20.13 2.68 3.23
N LYS A 39 -20.86 2.32 4.30
CA LYS A 39 -22.01 3.10 4.81
C LYS A 39 -21.59 4.35 5.62
N ILE A 40 -20.39 4.88 5.40
CA ILE A 40 -19.88 6.07 6.11
C ILE A 40 -20.47 7.36 5.57
N ASP A 41 -20.69 7.42 4.27
CA ASP A 41 -21.23 8.58 3.56
C ASP A 41 -22.19 8.05 2.49
N VAL A 42 -23.32 8.72 2.33
CA VAL A 42 -24.32 8.38 1.29
C VAL A 42 -23.66 8.32 -0.08
N ARG A 43 -22.67 9.18 -0.34
CA ARG A 43 -21.91 9.23 -1.59
C ARG A 43 -21.02 8.00 -1.82
N LEU A 44 -20.61 7.31 -0.76
CA LEU A 44 -19.79 6.08 -0.82
C LEU A 44 -20.64 4.82 -0.86
N THR A 45 -21.92 4.91 -0.42
CA THR A 45 -22.84 3.76 -0.38
C THR A 45 -23.28 3.34 -1.78
N GLU A 46 -23.38 4.30 -2.69
CA GLU A 46 -23.74 4.00 -4.09
C GLU A 46 -22.56 3.42 -4.86
N CYS A 47 -22.87 2.45 -5.76
CA CYS A 47 -21.89 1.89 -6.70
C CYS A 47 -21.55 2.92 -7.80
N ARG A 48 -20.76 3.95 -7.43
CA ARG A 48 -20.41 5.08 -8.30
C ARG A 48 -19.46 4.68 -9.43
N TYR A 49 -18.57 3.72 -9.18
CA TYR A 49 -17.52 3.30 -10.11
C TYR A 49 -17.71 1.85 -10.51
N ARG A 50 -17.78 1.58 -11.82
CA ARG A 50 -17.94 0.23 -12.38
C ARG A 50 -16.63 -0.50 -12.65
N GLY A 51 -15.48 0.22 -12.59
CA GLY A 51 -14.15 -0.32 -12.83
C GLY A 51 -13.09 0.77 -12.86
N MET A 52 -11.82 0.38 -13.06
CA MET A 52 -10.66 1.28 -12.95
C MET A 52 -10.73 2.46 -13.94
N PHE A 53 -10.90 2.18 -15.22
CA PHE A 53 -10.92 3.23 -16.25
C PHE A 53 -12.14 4.16 -16.11
N HIS A 54 -13.30 3.60 -15.79
CA HIS A 54 -14.50 4.38 -15.54
C HIS A 54 -14.32 5.28 -14.31
N ALA A 55 -13.69 4.79 -13.23
CA ALA A 55 -13.42 5.56 -12.04
C ALA A 55 -12.43 6.70 -12.34
N MET A 56 -11.33 6.41 -13.03
CA MET A 56 -10.32 7.41 -13.39
C MET A 56 -10.91 8.52 -14.26
N PHE A 57 -11.66 8.17 -15.30
CA PHE A 57 -12.33 9.13 -16.19
C PHE A 57 -13.35 9.98 -15.44
N ARG A 58 -14.14 9.35 -14.57
CA ARG A 58 -15.18 10.04 -13.79
C ARG A 58 -14.58 11.01 -12.77
N ILE A 59 -13.51 10.63 -12.07
CA ILE A 59 -12.78 11.52 -11.16
C ILE A 59 -12.22 12.71 -11.93
N PHE A 60 -11.58 12.47 -13.08
CA PHE A 60 -11.03 13.51 -13.93
C PHE A 60 -12.12 14.51 -14.38
N LYS A 61 -13.28 14.00 -14.84
CA LYS A 61 -14.38 14.83 -15.35
C LYS A 61 -15.12 15.61 -14.27
N GLU A 62 -15.34 15.00 -13.10
CA GLU A 62 -16.19 15.59 -12.04
C GLU A 62 -15.39 16.44 -11.05
N GLU A 63 -14.15 16.05 -10.76
CA GLU A 63 -13.32 16.66 -9.70
C GLU A 63 -12.04 17.30 -10.24
N GLY A 64 -11.71 17.10 -11.50
CA GLY A 64 -10.52 17.61 -12.15
C GLY A 64 -9.27 16.73 -11.96
N TYR A 65 -8.18 17.08 -12.67
CA TYR A 65 -6.94 16.31 -12.66
C TYR A 65 -6.22 16.34 -11.30
N LEU A 66 -6.34 17.44 -10.54
CA LEU A 66 -5.72 17.58 -9.21
C LEU A 66 -6.28 16.59 -8.18
N ALA A 67 -7.54 16.19 -8.33
CA ALA A 67 -8.15 15.19 -7.46
C ALA A 67 -7.50 13.81 -7.58
N LEU A 68 -6.94 13.47 -8.75
CA LEU A 68 -6.18 12.23 -8.96
C LEU A 68 -4.85 12.23 -8.21
N TYR A 69 -4.30 13.39 -7.87
CA TYR A 69 -3.08 13.56 -7.08
C TYR A 69 -3.32 13.89 -5.60
N SER A 70 -4.57 13.83 -5.16
CA SER A 70 -4.92 14.06 -3.75
C SER A 70 -4.24 13.04 -2.84
N GLY A 71 -3.43 13.52 -1.87
CA GLY A 71 -2.67 12.66 -0.96
C GLY A 71 -1.28 12.24 -1.46
N ILE A 72 -0.73 12.92 -2.48
CA ILE A 72 0.63 12.63 -2.95
C ILE A 72 1.70 12.98 -1.90
N ALA A 73 1.53 14.07 -1.15
CA ALA A 73 2.48 14.50 -0.13
C ALA A 73 2.67 13.43 1.00
N PRO A 74 1.60 12.90 1.63
CA PRO A 74 1.77 11.81 2.57
C PRO A 74 2.29 10.51 1.93
N ALA A 75 2.05 10.27 0.63
CA ALA A 75 2.60 9.12 -0.06
C ALA A 75 4.11 9.20 -0.22
N ILE A 76 4.64 10.37 -0.60
CA ILE A 76 6.08 10.62 -0.70
C ILE A 76 6.74 10.49 0.68
N LEU A 77 6.14 11.09 1.72
CA LEU A 77 6.64 10.98 3.08
C LEU A 77 6.67 9.52 3.57
N ARG A 78 5.62 8.77 3.25
CA ARG A 78 5.57 7.33 3.52
C ARG A 78 6.70 6.57 2.85
N GLN A 79 6.97 6.84 1.58
CA GLN A 79 8.01 6.16 0.82
C GLN A 79 9.40 6.36 1.44
N ALA A 80 9.69 7.60 1.86
CA ALA A 80 10.93 7.93 2.53
C ALA A 80 11.06 7.24 3.91
N THR A 81 10.03 7.35 4.75
CA THR A 81 10.07 6.82 6.13
C THR A 81 10.01 5.29 6.15
N TYR A 82 9.04 4.69 5.47
CA TYR A 82 8.85 3.25 5.46
C TYR A 82 10.06 2.50 4.89
N GLY A 83 10.58 2.96 3.73
CA GLY A 83 11.71 2.32 3.05
C GLY A 83 12.96 2.32 3.92
N THR A 84 13.31 3.49 4.49
CA THR A 84 14.50 3.65 5.33
C THR A 84 14.42 2.80 6.60
N ILE A 85 13.28 2.83 7.30
CA ILE A 85 13.08 2.05 8.54
C ILE A 85 13.10 0.55 8.22
N LYS A 86 12.42 0.11 7.16
CA LYS A 86 12.37 -1.29 6.77
C LYS A 86 13.76 -1.86 6.50
N ILE A 87 14.58 -1.15 5.72
CA ILE A 87 15.94 -1.59 5.40
C ILE A 87 16.81 -1.58 6.67
N GLY A 88 16.75 -0.54 7.48
CA GLY A 88 17.52 -0.45 8.71
C GLY A 88 17.20 -1.56 9.72
N VAL A 89 15.91 -1.81 9.95
CA VAL A 89 15.47 -2.88 10.86
C VAL A 89 15.82 -4.26 10.29
N TYR A 90 15.61 -4.48 8.99
CA TYR A 90 15.97 -5.74 8.35
C TYR A 90 17.46 -6.06 8.48
N GLN A 91 18.32 -5.08 8.17
CA GLN A 91 19.77 -5.25 8.28
C GLN A 91 20.21 -5.47 9.74
N HIS A 92 19.59 -4.77 10.69
CA HIS A 92 19.88 -4.96 12.10
C HIS A 92 19.50 -6.37 12.56
N LEU A 93 18.29 -6.81 12.28
CA LEU A 93 17.84 -8.17 12.60
C LEU A 93 18.72 -9.23 11.93
N LYS A 94 19.06 -9.03 10.66
CA LYS A 94 19.93 -9.97 9.95
C LYS A 94 21.30 -10.12 10.63
N ARG A 95 21.91 -9.03 11.11
CA ARG A 95 23.17 -9.08 11.86
C ARG A 95 23.04 -9.80 13.20
N VAL A 96 21.86 -9.77 13.82
CA VAL A 96 21.62 -10.46 15.11
C VAL A 96 21.41 -11.96 14.90
N PHE A 97 20.72 -12.37 13.84
CA PHE A 97 20.35 -13.77 13.61
C PHE A 97 21.33 -14.54 12.70
N VAL A 98 22.14 -13.85 11.92
CA VAL A 98 23.08 -14.44 10.96
C VAL A 98 24.47 -13.91 11.27
N SER A 99 25.27 -14.72 11.97
CA SER A 99 26.66 -14.39 12.31
C SER A 99 27.59 -14.55 11.11
N ASP A 100 27.36 -15.58 10.28
CA ASP A 100 28.12 -15.85 9.05
C ASP A 100 27.21 -15.83 7.81
N PRO A 101 27.67 -15.25 6.68
CA PRO A 101 26.89 -15.25 5.43
C PRO A 101 26.51 -16.65 4.91
N LYS A 102 27.19 -17.69 5.36
CA LYS A 102 26.90 -19.08 5.00
C LYS A 102 25.66 -19.66 5.70
N ASP A 103 25.29 -19.07 6.85
CA ASP A 103 24.14 -19.50 7.66
C ASP A 103 22.84 -18.80 7.22
N GLU A 104 22.91 -18.05 6.13
CA GLU A 104 21.76 -17.35 5.57
C GLU A 104 20.77 -18.34 4.94
N THR A 105 19.66 -18.57 5.64
CA THR A 105 18.59 -19.45 5.17
C THR A 105 17.35 -18.67 4.78
N LEU A 106 16.55 -19.20 3.85
CA LEU A 106 15.28 -18.60 3.43
C LEU A 106 14.34 -18.31 4.62
N PRO A 107 14.13 -19.24 5.58
CA PRO A 107 13.25 -18.96 6.73
C PRO A 107 13.70 -17.77 7.58
N VAL A 108 14.99 -17.60 7.81
CA VAL A 108 15.54 -16.47 8.57
C VAL A 108 15.31 -15.16 7.81
N ASN A 109 15.53 -15.14 6.51
CA ASN A 109 15.25 -13.95 5.68
C ASN A 109 13.76 -13.57 5.66
N VAL A 110 12.88 -14.57 5.58
CA VAL A 110 11.42 -14.37 5.67
C VAL A 110 11.05 -13.79 7.04
N PHE A 111 11.56 -14.39 8.12
CA PHE A 111 11.29 -13.91 9.48
C PHE A 111 11.77 -12.46 9.68
N CYS A 112 13.02 -12.15 9.35
CA CYS A 112 13.57 -10.80 9.43
C CYS A 112 12.77 -9.81 8.58
N GLY A 113 12.36 -10.21 7.38
CA GLY A 113 11.55 -9.41 6.48
C GLY A 113 10.14 -9.13 7.02
N ILE A 114 9.50 -10.12 7.62
CA ILE A 114 8.18 -9.97 8.27
C ILE A 114 8.27 -9.00 9.45
N VAL A 115 9.22 -9.21 10.37
CA VAL A 115 9.39 -8.36 11.55
C VAL A 115 9.74 -6.92 11.14
N ALA A 116 10.68 -6.75 10.21
CA ALA A 116 11.03 -5.43 9.69
C ALA A 116 9.83 -4.75 9.01
N GLY A 117 9.04 -5.50 8.26
CA GLY A 117 7.82 -5.01 7.62
C GLY A 117 6.76 -4.56 8.64
N ILE A 118 6.54 -5.33 9.70
CA ILE A 118 5.59 -4.99 10.77
C ILE A 118 6.02 -3.71 11.49
N ILE A 119 7.27 -3.62 11.93
CA ILE A 119 7.79 -2.46 12.67
C ILE A 119 7.72 -1.20 11.81
N SER A 120 8.26 -1.25 10.58
CA SER A 120 8.28 -0.09 9.69
C SER A 120 6.87 0.36 9.27
N SER A 121 5.95 -0.58 9.03
CA SER A 121 4.57 -0.23 8.69
C SER A 121 3.81 0.37 9.88
N SER A 122 4.10 -0.07 11.10
CA SER A 122 3.50 0.48 12.31
C SER A 122 3.95 1.93 12.56
N ILE A 123 5.23 2.22 12.35
CA ILE A 123 5.78 3.57 12.50
C ILE A 123 5.27 4.50 11.38
N ALA A 124 5.19 4.00 10.14
CA ALA A 124 4.70 4.76 8.99
C ALA A 124 3.17 4.87 8.90
N ASN A 125 2.42 4.21 9.80
CA ASN A 125 0.95 4.16 9.74
C ASN A 125 0.25 5.53 9.70
N PRO A 126 0.68 6.59 10.44
CA PRO A 126 0.08 7.91 10.35
C PRO A 126 0.06 8.48 8.92
N THR A 127 1.12 8.25 8.15
CA THR A 127 1.18 8.70 6.75
C THR A 127 0.25 7.90 5.84
N ASP A 128 0.06 6.61 6.15
CA ASP A 128 -0.91 5.76 5.45
C ASP A 128 -2.34 6.22 5.66
N VAL A 129 -2.70 6.51 6.91
CA VAL A 129 -4.05 7.02 7.25
C VAL A 129 -4.32 8.34 6.54
N LEU A 130 -3.36 9.27 6.54
CA LEU A 130 -3.46 10.53 5.82
C LEU A 130 -3.65 10.30 4.31
N LYS A 131 -2.80 9.47 3.69
CA LYS A 131 -2.89 9.12 2.26
C LYS A 131 -4.29 8.61 1.91
N VAL A 132 -4.75 7.58 2.61
CA VAL A 132 -6.05 6.94 2.34
C VAL A 132 -7.21 7.92 2.50
N ARG A 133 -7.22 8.72 3.58
CA ARG A 133 -8.29 9.69 3.80
C ARG A 133 -8.31 10.82 2.81
N MET A 134 -7.15 11.30 2.38
CA MET A 134 -7.08 12.32 1.33
C MET A 134 -7.53 11.78 -0.02
N GLN A 135 -7.14 10.56 -0.39
CA GLN A 135 -7.56 9.90 -1.63
C GLN A 135 -9.05 9.54 -1.66
N ALA A 136 -9.62 9.16 -0.50
CA ALA A 136 -11.01 8.73 -0.40
C ALA A 136 -12.02 9.88 -0.41
N ARG A 137 -11.58 11.13 -0.23
CA ARG A 137 -12.46 12.31 -0.24
C ARG A 137 -13.05 12.55 -1.63
N ILE A 138 -14.34 12.89 -1.66
CA ILE A 138 -15.08 13.22 -2.88
C ILE A 138 -15.52 14.70 -2.76
N ASN A 139 -15.28 15.50 -3.79
CA ASN A 139 -15.70 16.92 -3.88
C ASN A 139 -15.23 17.81 -2.70
N VAL A 140 -14.00 17.62 -2.25
CA VAL A 140 -13.37 18.51 -1.27
C VAL A 140 -12.23 19.25 -1.96
N ASP A 141 -12.02 20.53 -1.58
CA ASP A 141 -10.94 21.36 -2.11
C ASP A 141 -9.64 20.56 -2.19
N ALA A 142 -9.14 20.36 -3.41
CA ALA A 142 -7.91 19.61 -3.70
C ALA A 142 -6.67 20.22 -3.00
N ASN A 143 -6.83 21.41 -2.43
CA ASN A 143 -5.80 22.23 -1.80
C ASN A 143 -5.70 22.04 -0.27
N GLU A 144 -6.37 21.05 0.35
CA GLU A 144 -6.16 20.86 1.79
C GLU A 144 -4.73 20.38 2.04
N SER A 145 -3.94 21.19 2.75
CA SER A 145 -2.57 20.86 3.12
C SER A 145 -2.52 19.58 3.97
N MET A 146 -1.50 18.75 3.75
CA MET A 146 -1.22 17.54 4.55
C MET A 146 -1.18 17.85 6.06
N PHE A 147 -0.59 18.96 6.46
CA PHE A 147 -0.51 19.37 7.87
C PHE A 147 -1.89 19.71 8.46
N LYS A 148 -2.75 20.37 7.67
CA LYS A 148 -4.12 20.65 8.09
C LYS A 148 -4.94 19.38 8.24
N ALA A 149 -4.79 18.44 7.32
CA ALA A 149 -5.43 17.11 7.40
C ALA A 149 -4.95 16.34 8.63
N PHE A 150 -3.64 16.33 8.90
CA PHE A 150 -3.05 15.71 10.10
C PHE A 150 -3.62 16.33 11.39
N TYR A 151 -3.61 17.66 11.50
CA TYR A 151 -4.13 18.38 12.65
C TYR A 151 -5.61 18.09 12.88
N ASN A 152 -6.41 18.06 11.81
CA ASN A 152 -7.84 17.75 11.88
C ASN A 152 -8.09 16.33 12.41
N ILE A 153 -7.31 15.32 11.97
CA ILE A 153 -7.42 13.95 12.48
C ILE A 153 -7.04 13.91 13.95
N TYR A 154 -5.90 14.53 14.30
CA TYR A 154 -5.44 14.59 15.70
C TYR A 154 -6.45 15.28 16.62
N LYS A 155 -7.04 16.41 16.21
CA LYS A 155 -8.04 17.15 16.99
C LYS A 155 -9.37 16.39 17.14
N GLN A 156 -9.80 15.66 16.10
CA GLN A 156 -11.09 14.97 16.10
C GLN A 156 -11.04 13.58 16.72
N GLU A 157 -9.98 12.82 16.47
CA GLU A 157 -9.88 11.40 16.81
C GLU A 157 -8.73 11.09 17.77
N GLY A 158 -7.87 12.07 18.04
CA GLY A 158 -6.66 11.92 18.87
C GLY A 158 -5.59 11.07 18.18
N VAL A 159 -4.58 10.67 18.97
CA VAL A 159 -3.48 9.81 18.52
C VAL A 159 -4.01 8.49 17.94
N HIS A 160 -5.02 7.90 18.56
CA HIS A 160 -5.61 6.63 18.15
C HIS A 160 -6.17 6.65 16.70
N GLY A 161 -6.63 7.81 16.23
CA GLY A 161 -7.07 7.99 14.84
C GLY A 161 -5.95 7.78 13.82
N LEU A 162 -4.73 8.20 14.16
CA LEU A 162 -3.55 8.09 13.30
C LEU A 162 -3.00 6.65 13.21
N TRP A 163 -3.24 5.82 14.23
CA TRP A 163 -2.84 4.41 14.24
C TRP A 163 -3.99 3.47 13.84
N ARG A 164 -5.09 4.01 13.33
CA ARG A 164 -6.20 3.20 12.87
C ARG A 164 -5.79 2.36 11.66
N GLY A 165 -6.11 1.06 11.70
CA GLY A 165 -5.73 0.13 10.63
C GLY A 165 -4.29 -0.36 10.70
N VAL A 166 -3.56 -0.12 11.79
CA VAL A 166 -2.19 -0.64 11.97
C VAL A 166 -2.15 -2.17 11.95
N GLY A 167 -3.14 -2.85 12.54
CA GLY A 167 -3.25 -4.30 12.52
C GLY A 167 -3.27 -4.88 11.10
N PRO A 168 -4.25 -4.51 10.25
CA PRO A 168 -4.26 -4.92 8.85
C PRO A 168 -3.02 -4.47 8.07
N THR A 169 -2.42 -3.33 8.41
CA THR A 169 -1.18 -2.88 7.76
C THR A 169 -0.02 -3.82 8.08
N ALA A 170 0.12 -4.23 9.33
CA ALA A 170 1.13 -5.20 9.77
C ALA A 170 0.87 -6.59 9.16
N GLN A 171 -0.38 -7.06 9.17
CA GLN A 171 -0.78 -8.32 8.52
C GLN A 171 -0.46 -8.32 7.02
N ARG A 172 -0.75 -7.22 6.33
CA ARG A 172 -0.41 -7.06 4.91
C ARG A 172 1.09 -7.20 4.67
N ALA A 173 1.91 -6.52 5.49
CA ALA A 173 3.37 -6.59 5.35
C ALA A 173 3.89 -8.02 5.55
N ALA A 174 3.36 -8.72 6.55
CA ALA A 174 3.70 -10.12 6.81
C ALA A 174 3.28 -11.06 5.67
N ILE A 175 2.05 -10.92 5.17
CA ILE A 175 1.51 -11.77 4.08
C ILE A 175 2.33 -11.58 2.80
N ILE A 176 2.65 -10.33 2.43
CA ILE A 176 3.44 -10.06 1.22
C ILE A 176 4.78 -10.77 1.31
N VAL A 177 5.55 -10.54 2.37
CA VAL A 177 6.87 -11.16 2.53
C VAL A 177 6.76 -12.67 2.65
N GLY A 178 5.78 -13.17 3.42
CA GLY A 178 5.56 -14.59 3.65
C GLY A 178 5.10 -15.35 2.41
N VAL A 179 4.52 -14.71 1.41
CA VAL A 179 4.07 -15.32 0.16
C VAL A 179 5.06 -15.07 -0.99
N GLU A 180 5.53 -13.83 -1.16
CA GLU A 180 6.39 -13.47 -2.30
C GLU A 180 7.74 -14.18 -2.27
N LEU A 181 8.42 -14.25 -1.11
CA LEU A 181 9.73 -14.87 -1.03
C LEU A 181 9.69 -16.39 -1.30
N PRO A 182 8.83 -17.19 -0.65
CA PRO A 182 8.72 -18.61 -0.95
C PRO A 182 8.21 -18.88 -2.36
N ALA A 183 7.27 -18.08 -2.86
CA ALA A 183 6.76 -18.24 -4.22
C ALA A 183 7.85 -17.98 -5.28
N TYR A 184 8.66 -16.93 -5.08
CA TYR A 184 9.80 -16.66 -5.94
C TYR A 184 10.79 -17.82 -5.97
N ASP A 185 11.14 -18.33 -4.79
CA ASP A 185 12.10 -19.45 -4.65
C ASP A 185 11.57 -20.74 -5.29
N ALA A 186 10.29 -21.04 -5.07
CA ALA A 186 9.62 -22.18 -5.67
C ALA A 186 9.56 -22.09 -7.20
N CYS A 187 9.14 -20.93 -7.74
CA CYS A 187 9.09 -20.71 -9.18
C CYS A 187 10.49 -20.80 -9.82
N LYS A 188 11.49 -20.14 -9.20
CA LYS A 188 12.87 -20.18 -9.68
C LYS A 188 13.41 -21.61 -9.73
N LYS A 189 13.23 -22.39 -8.65
CA LYS A 189 13.63 -23.79 -8.58
C LYS A 189 12.92 -24.65 -9.62
N TYR A 190 11.62 -24.46 -9.80
CA TYR A 190 10.84 -25.18 -10.80
C TYR A 190 11.36 -24.95 -12.23
N PHE A 191 11.61 -23.68 -12.62
CA PHE A 191 12.14 -23.37 -13.96
C PHE A 191 13.56 -23.90 -14.18
N LEU A 192 14.40 -23.91 -13.14
CA LEU A 192 15.72 -24.50 -13.19
C LEU A 192 15.67 -26.03 -13.34
N SER A 193 14.80 -26.70 -12.57
CA SER A 193 14.67 -28.14 -12.60
C SER A 193 14.05 -28.69 -13.88
N THR A 194 13.16 -27.92 -14.52
CA THR A 194 12.48 -28.32 -15.77
C THR A 194 13.34 -28.04 -17.01
N GLY A 195 14.51 -27.39 -16.85
CA GLY A 195 15.43 -27.08 -17.95
C GLY A 195 14.88 -26.04 -18.97
N GLN A 196 13.68 -25.50 -18.75
CA GLN A 196 13.05 -24.56 -19.68
C GLN A 196 13.74 -23.20 -19.69
N LEU A 197 14.22 -22.75 -18.53
CA LEU A 197 14.91 -21.48 -18.37
C LEU A 197 16.09 -21.71 -17.42
N GLY A 198 17.32 -21.58 -17.92
CA GLY A 198 18.53 -21.58 -17.09
C GLY A 198 18.54 -20.42 -16.08
N ASP A 199 19.64 -20.22 -15.36
CA ASP A 199 19.79 -19.07 -14.45
C ASP A 199 19.98 -17.77 -15.26
N THR A 200 18.95 -17.43 -16.02
CA THR A 200 18.89 -16.28 -16.94
C THR A 200 18.05 -15.16 -16.35
N LYS A 201 18.25 -13.95 -16.86
CA LYS A 201 17.42 -12.77 -16.49
C LYS A 201 15.92 -13.02 -16.73
N ALA A 202 15.57 -13.85 -17.72
CA ALA A 202 14.20 -14.23 -18.03
C ALA A 202 13.58 -15.09 -16.92
N ASN A 203 14.33 -16.04 -16.34
CA ASN A 203 13.87 -16.82 -15.20
C ASN A 203 13.61 -15.95 -13.98
N HIS A 204 14.53 -15.03 -13.65
CA HIS A 204 14.34 -14.08 -12.56
C HIS A 204 13.11 -13.20 -12.77
N PHE A 205 12.92 -12.71 -14.00
CA PHE A 205 11.76 -11.90 -14.33
C PHE A 205 10.43 -12.65 -14.17
N LEU A 206 10.35 -13.87 -14.75
CA LEU A 206 9.13 -14.67 -14.70
C LEU A 206 8.81 -15.13 -13.27
N SER A 207 9.83 -15.55 -12.51
CA SER A 207 9.68 -15.94 -11.11
C SER A 207 9.23 -14.76 -10.24
N SER A 208 9.79 -13.57 -10.43
CA SER A 208 9.35 -12.35 -9.73
C SER A 208 7.93 -11.95 -10.10
N PHE A 209 7.56 -12.07 -11.37
CA PHE A 209 6.21 -11.76 -11.84
C PHE A 209 5.16 -12.68 -11.19
N LEU A 210 5.41 -14.00 -11.19
CA LEU A 210 4.51 -14.97 -10.57
C LEU A 210 4.45 -14.83 -9.05
N ALA A 211 5.58 -14.57 -8.40
CA ALA A 211 5.63 -14.29 -6.96
C ALA A 211 4.85 -13.03 -6.59
N GLY A 212 5.03 -11.94 -7.36
CA GLY A 212 4.29 -10.71 -7.17
C GLY A 212 2.78 -10.88 -7.39
N LEU A 213 2.38 -11.70 -8.37
CA LEU A 213 0.97 -12.04 -8.59
C LEU A 213 0.39 -12.82 -7.39
N ALA A 214 1.10 -13.84 -6.91
CA ALA A 214 0.69 -14.61 -5.72
C ALA A 214 0.58 -13.71 -4.48
N GLY A 215 1.55 -12.83 -4.25
CA GLY A 215 1.54 -11.83 -3.18
C GLY A 215 0.37 -10.86 -3.30
N ALA A 216 0.06 -10.39 -4.50
CA ALA A 216 -1.08 -9.51 -4.76
C ALA A 216 -2.42 -10.22 -4.48
N ILE A 217 -2.59 -11.47 -4.91
CA ILE A 217 -3.80 -12.25 -4.64
C ILE A 217 -4.00 -12.44 -3.14
N ALA A 218 -2.94 -12.83 -2.42
CA ALA A 218 -3.00 -13.10 -0.99
C ALA A 218 -3.22 -11.81 -0.16
N SER A 219 -2.64 -10.68 -0.57
CA SER A 219 -2.70 -9.42 0.20
C SER A 219 -3.95 -8.57 -0.09
N THR A 220 -4.62 -8.75 -1.24
CA THR A 220 -5.75 -7.90 -1.65
C THR A 220 -6.90 -7.87 -0.65
N PRO A 221 -7.37 -9.00 -0.05
CA PRO A 221 -8.41 -8.98 0.97
C PRO A 221 -8.05 -8.09 2.17
N VAL A 222 -6.80 -8.17 2.61
CA VAL A 222 -6.30 -7.37 3.73
C VAL A 222 -6.15 -5.91 3.34
N ASP A 223 -5.79 -5.61 2.08
CA ASP A 223 -5.74 -4.25 1.54
C ASP A 223 -7.12 -3.57 1.60
N VAL A 224 -8.19 -4.27 1.24
CA VAL A 224 -9.55 -3.72 1.31
C VAL A 224 -9.94 -3.42 2.74
N ILE A 225 -9.70 -4.36 3.67
CA ILE A 225 -10.00 -4.16 5.10
C ILE A 225 -9.20 -2.99 5.66
N LYS A 226 -7.88 -2.92 5.37
CA LYS A 226 -7.00 -1.82 5.77
C LYS A 226 -7.54 -0.47 5.31
N THR A 227 -7.84 -0.35 4.02
CA THR A 227 -8.31 0.89 3.41
C THR A 227 -9.65 1.33 3.99
N ARG A 228 -10.57 0.41 4.21
CA ARG A 228 -11.87 0.67 4.83
C ARG A 228 -11.75 1.12 6.28
N LEU A 229 -10.92 0.48 7.08
CA LEU A 229 -10.67 0.88 8.47
C LEU A 229 -9.99 2.24 8.59
N MET A 230 -9.01 2.52 7.72
CA MET A 230 -8.31 3.81 7.70
C MET A 230 -9.23 4.95 7.27
N ASN A 231 -10.15 4.69 6.33
CA ASN A 231 -11.12 5.69 5.87
C ASN A 231 -12.22 5.97 6.90
N GLN A 232 -12.50 5.03 7.79
CA GLN A 232 -13.51 5.20 8.82
C GLN A 232 -13.14 6.34 9.77
N LYS A 233 -13.99 7.38 9.84
CA LYS A 233 -13.89 8.46 10.82
C LYS A 233 -14.54 8.04 12.12
N LYS A 234 -14.01 8.46 13.28
CA LYS A 234 -14.83 8.53 14.48
C LYS A 234 -15.84 9.65 14.26
N LEU A 235 -17.06 9.30 13.94
CA LEU A 235 -18.14 10.24 14.05
C LEU A 235 -18.22 10.61 15.56
N LYS A 236 -17.81 11.84 15.92
CA LYS A 236 -18.36 12.44 17.11
C LYS A 236 -19.85 12.38 16.88
N VAL A 237 -20.58 11.86 17.85
CA VAL A 237 -22.03 11.90 17.91
C VAL A 237 -22.46 13.33 17.65
N SER A 238 -22.54 13.71 16.41
CA SER A 238 -23.35 14.84 16.01
C SER A 238 -24.76 14.29 16.16
N VAL A 239 -25.41 14.70 17.21
CA VAL A 239 -26.83 14.49 17.43
C VAL A 239 -27.51 14.92 16.13
N ILE A 240 -27.68 13.95 15.23
CA ILE A 240 -28.60 14.11 14.12
C ILE A 240 -29.96 14.16 14.81
N SER A 241 -30.77 15.09 14.43
CA SER A 241 -32.06 15.52 14.97
C SER A 241 -33.05 14.46 15.47
N ASN A 242 -32.68 13.18 15.48
CA ASN A 242 -33.52 12.05 15.90
C ASN A 242 -32.82 11.10 16.90
N GLY A 243 -31.79 11.54 17.63
CA GLY A 243 -31.33 10.83 18.86
C GLY A 243 -30.62 9.48 18.65
N THR A 244 -30.46 8.99 17.44
CA THR A 244 -29.75 7.74 17.17
C THR A 244 -28.27 8.00 16.88
N ALA A 245 -27.41 7.65 17.84
CA ALA A 245 -25.98 7.61 17.63
C ALA A 245 -25.66 6.60 16.52
N ILE A 246 -25.06 7.03 15.42
CA ILE A 246 -24.54 6.11 14.40
C ILE A 246 -23.28 5.45 15.00
N PRO A 247 -23.31 4.15 15.32
CA PRO A 247 -22.15 3.47 15.91
C PRO A 247 -20.98 3.44 14.92
N ALA A 248 -19.76 3.28 15.43
CA ALA A 248 -18.61 2.99 14.60
C ALA A 248 -18.96 1.81 13.68
N ILE A 249 -18.78 1.98 12.35
CA ILE A 249 -19.26 1.00 11.35
C ILE A 249 -18.54 -0.33 11.53
N TYR A 250 -17.25 -0.29 11.88
CA TYR A 250 -16.42 -1.48 12.13
C TYR A 250 -15.71 -1.35 13.47
N ASN A 251 -15.88 -2.36 14.33
CA ASN A 251 -15.21 -2.41 15.64
C ASN A 251 -13.81 -3.03 15.56
N SER A 252 -13.60 -3.94 14.62
CA SER A 252 -12.32 -4.64 14.42
C SER A 252 -12.09 -4.99 12.94
N SER A 253 -10.89 -5.51 12.65
CA SER A 253 -10.55 -6.00 11.31
C SER A 253 -11.43 -7.19 10.89
N LEU A 254 -11.72 -8.11 11.84
CA LEU A 254 -12.58 -9.25 11.60
C LEU A 254 -14.04 -8.83 11.40
N ASP A 255 -14.50 -7.86 12.16
CA ASP A 255 -15.85 -7.30 11.99
C ASP A 255 -16.00 -6.64 10.63
N CYS A 256 -15.00 -5.86 10.19
CA CYS A 256 -14.96 -5.27 8.86
C CYS A 256 -14.99 -6.34 7.76
N LEU A 257 -14.23 -7.42 7.92
CA LEU A 257 -14.23 -8.56 7.01
C LEU A 257 -15.62 -9.19 6.90
N LEU A 258 -16.18 -9.58 8.04
CA LEU A 258 -17.48 -10.26 8.10
C LEU A 258 -18.62 -9.39 7.56
N GLN A 259 -18.66 -8.12 7.93
CA GLN A 259 -19.65 -7.19 7.41
C GLN A 259 -19.49 -7.00 5.89
N THR A 260 -18.26 -6.84 5.39
CA THR A 260 -18.01 -6.70 3.95
C THR A 260 -18.50 -7.92 3.17
N VAL A 261 -18.18 -9.13 3.65
CA VAL A 261 -18.61 -10.38 3.00
C VAL A 261 -20.12 -10.54 3.04
N ARG A 262 -20.76 -10.22 4.18
CA ARG A 262 -22.22 -10.35 4.33
C ARG A 262 -23.02 -9.34 3.51
N THR A 263 -22.49 -8.13 3.35
CA THR A 263 -23.24 -7.04 2.67
C THR A 263 -22.95 -6.94 1.17
N GLU A 264 -21.72 -7.22 0.77
CA GLU A 264 -21.24 -6.99 -0.61
C GLU A 264 -20.75 -8.28 -1.29
N GLY A 265 -20.65 -9.39 -0.56
CA GLY A 265 -20.14 -10.68 -1.04
C GLY A 265 -18.63 -10.80 -1.04
N LEU A 266 -18.13 -12.03 -1.30
CA LEU A 266 -16.68 -12.35 -1.28
C LEU A 266 -15.87 -11.55 -2.31
N LEU A 267 -16.43 -11.29 -3.48
CA LEU A 267 -15.75 -10.54 -4.55
C LEU A 267 -15.47 -9.08 -4.16
N ALA A 268 -16.17 -8.54 -3.15
CA ALA A 268 -15.89 -7.21 -2.64
C ALA A 268 -14.49 -7.09 -2.01
N LEU A 269 -13.93 -8.19 -1.49
CA LEU A 269 -12.58 -8.25 -0.94
C LEU A 269 -11.48 -8.12 -2.01
N TYR A 270 -11.84 -8.29 -3.28
CA TYR A 270 -10.94 -8.13 -4.42
C TYR A 270 -11.17 -6.81 -5.17
N LYS A 271 -11.98 -5.89 -4.64
CA LYS A 271 -12.12 -4.55 -5.19
C LYS A 271 -10.77 -3.83 -5.18
N GLY A 272 -10.33 -3.38 -6.36
CA GLY A 272 -9.03 -2.72 -6.52
C GLY A 272 -7.86 -3.67 -6.81
N PHE A 273 -8.09 -4.97 -7.02
CA PHE A 273 -7.04 -5.91 -7.44
C PHE A 273 -6.44 -5.50 -8.80
N ILE A 274 -7.29 -5.26 -9.80
CA ILE A 274 -6.86 -4.87 -11.15
C ILE A 274 -5.98 -3.60 -11.13
N PRO A 275 -6.41 -2.46 -10.52
CA PRO A 275 -5.54 -1.28 -10.42
C PRO A 275 -4.26 -1.56 -9.65
N ASN A 276 -4.28 -2.39 -8.61
CA ASN A 276 -3.09 -2.73 -7.86
C ASN A 276 -2.07 -3.48 -8.72
N TRP A 277 -2.53 -4.45 -9.49
CA TRP A 277 -1.69 -5.25 -10.35
C TRP A 277 -1.17 -4.46 -11.57
N VAL A 278 -2.06 -3.73 -12.24
CA VAL A 278 -1.69 -2.88 -13.40
C VAL A 278 -0.66 -1.81 -13.01
N ARG A 279 -0.70 -1.32 -11.77
CA ARG A 279 0.27 -0.33 -11.28
C ARG A 279 1.70 -0.86 -11.21
N LEU A 280 1.90 -2.16 -10.94
CA LEU A 280 3.23 -2.74 -10.76
C LEU A 280 4.12 -2.60 -11.99
N GLY A 281 3.58 -2.78 -13.20
CA GLY A 281 4.32 -2.62 -14.46
C GLY A 281 4.88 -1.20 -14.64
N PRO A 282 4.02 -0.18 -14.79
CA PRO A 282 4.45 1.21 -14.93
C PRO A 282 5.34 1.69 -13.80
N TRP A 283 5.05 1.32 -12.56
CA TRP A 283 5.87 1.71 -11.42
C TRP A 283 7.31 1.19 -11.55
N ASN A 284 7.49 -0.10 -11.87
CA ASN A 284 8.80 -0.68 -12.07
C ASN A 284 9.54 -0.05 -13.26
N ILE A 285 8.86 0.17 -14.38
CA ILE A 285 9.46 0.79 -15.56
C ILE A 285 9.97 2.19 -15.23
N ILE A 286 9.15 3.05 -14.63
CA ILE A 286 9.53 4.41 -14.27
C ILE A 286 10.67 4.38 -13.25
N PHE A 287 10.59 3.49 -12.25
CA PHE A 287 11.63 3.35 -11.23
C PHE A 287 12.99 3.00 -11.84
N PHE A 288 13.06 1.92 -12.64
CA PHE A 288 14.31 1.48 -13.22
C PHE A 288 14.88 2.46 -14.24
N MET A 289 14.03 3.04 -15.09
CA MET A 289 14.47 4.06 -16.05
C MET A 289 15.04 5.28 -15.32
N THR A 290 14.36 5.78 -14.30
CA THR A 290 14.84 6.92 -13.51
C THR A 290 16.13 6.58 -12.78
N TYR A 291 16.20 5.41 -12.14
CA TYR A 291 17.38 4.95 -11.43
C TYR A 291 18.61 4.83 -12.35
N GLU A 292 18.44 4.24 -13.54
CA GLU A 292 19.52 4.13 -14.53
C GLU A 292 19.98 5.48 -15.07
N GLN A 293 19.04 6.41 -15.32
CA GLN A 293 19.41 7.76 -15.75
C GLN A 293 20.21 8.51 -14.67
N LEU A 294 19.77 8.44 -13.42
CA LEU A 294 20.50 9.04 -12.29
C LEU A 294 21.91 8.44 -12.13
N LYS A 295 22.04 7.14 -12.36
CA LYS A 295 23.34 6.45 -12.30
C LYS A 295 24.29 6.86 -13.43
N LYS A 296 23.76 7.27 -14.59
CA LYS A 296 24.57 7.73 -15.73
C LYS A 296 25.10 9.17 -15.58
N ILE A 297 24.44 9.99 -14.74
CA ILE A 297 24.80 11.40 -14.52
C ILE A 297 25.99 11.52 -13.55
N THR A 298 26.29 10.46 -12.80
CA THR A 298 27.35 10.43 -11.79
C THR A 298 28.49 9.55 -12.20
#